data_402185a811b4bccabc218274fc310f85
#
_entry.id   402185a811b4bccabc218274fc310f85
#
_cell.length_a   1.000
_cell.length_b   1.000
_cell.length_c   1.000
_cell.angle_alpha   90.00
_cell.angle_beta   90.00
_cell.angle_gamma   90.00
#
_symmetry.space_group_name_H-M   'P 1'
#
loop_
_entity.id
_entity.type
_entity.pdbx_description
1 polymer ?
#
loop_
_entity_poly.entity_id
_entity_poly.type
_entity_poly.pdbx_seq_one_letter_code
_entity_poly.pdbx_strand_id
1 'polypeptide(L)'
;MNYTELKVNIQDICEQTFTDDQMAMFTQQAEQKIYNTVQIPALRRNQTGNLTLGGKYLIYPTDFLYTFSLAVIDAQGNYTYLLNKDVNFIREAYPGPTSTGTPVHYGIFDDTAFIIGPTPDAAYEVELHYGYYPETIVTAGTTWLGDEFDSALLNGALVEAIRFIKGEPDMVALYQ
;
A
#
# COMPACT_ATOMS: atom_id res chain seq x y z
N MET A 1 -2.98 21.36 -1.67
CA MET A 1 -1.75 21.82 -2.38
C MET A 1 -1.41 20.81 -3.47
N ASN A 2 -1.25 21.26 -4.72
CA ASN A 2 -0.82 20.41 -5.84
C ASN A 2 0.72 20.38 -5.95
N TYR A 3 1.26 19.49 -6.81
CA TYR A 3 2.70 19.33 -6.96
C TYR A 3 3.43 20.60 -7.47
N THR A 4 2.79 21.39 -8.33
CA THR A 4 3.38 22.65 -8.82
C THR A 4 3.51 23.68 -7.71
N GLU A 5 2.49 23.82 -6.86
CA GLU A 5 2.51 24.68 -5.67
C GLU A 5 3.56 24.22 -4.67
N LEU A 6 3.67 22.89 -4.45
CA LEU A 6 4.67 22.32 -3.57
C LEU A 6 6.10 22.68 -4.03
N LYS A 7 6.40 22.56 -5.31
CA LYS A 7 7.71 22.93 -5.88
C LYS A 7 8.04 24.40 -5.62
N VAL A 8 7.10 25.30 -5.89
CA VAL A 8 7.29 26.73 -5.66
C VAL A 8 7.56 27.02 -4.20
N ASN A 9 6.75 26.48 -3.29
CA ASN A 9 6.90 26.72 -1.85
C ASN A 9 8.26 26.22 -1.32
N ILE A 10 8.72 25.04 -1.77
CA ILE A 10 10.03 24.52 -1.35
C ILE A 10 11.16 25.43 -1.83
N GLN A 11 11.13 25.89 -3.08
CA GLN A 11 12.16 26.78 -3.64
C GLN A 11 12.18 28.13 -2.92
N ASP A 12 11.01 28.68 -2.65
CA ASP A 12 10.89 29.98 -1.95
C ASP A 12 11.40 29.91 -0.52
N ILE A 13 11.08 28.84 0.22
CA ILE A 13 11.52 28.67 1.60
C ILE A 13 13.01 28.35 1.69
N CYS A 14 13.53 27.53 0.78
CA CYS A 14 14.97 27.20 0.76
C CYS A 14 15.82 28.30 0.10
N GLU A 15 15.21 29.33 -0.52
CA GLU A 15 15.88 30.36 -1.30
C GLU A 15 16.85 29.78 -2.35
N GLN A 16 16.47 28.58 -2.90
CA GLN A 16 17.28 27.84 -3.87
C GLN A 16 16.46 27.27 -4.99
N THR A 17 17.08 27.14 -6.17
CA THR A 17 16.47 26.47 -7.33
C THR A 17 16.93 25.01 -7.38
N PHE A 18 15.98 24.10 -7.48
CA PHE A 18 16.22 22.68 -7.63
C PHE A 18 15.74 22.18 -9.00
N THR A 19 16.37 21.13 -9.50
CA THR A 19 15.90 20.45 -10.71
C THR A 19 14.61 19.68 -10.45
N ASP A 20 13.84 19.36 -11.50
CA ASP A 20 12.62 18.57 -11.36
C ASP A 20 12.89 17.17 -10.75
N ASP A 21 14.03 16.55 -11.09
CA ASP A 21 14.43 15.26 -10.49
C ASP A 21 14.71 15.36 -8.99
N GLN A 22 15.37 16.45 -8.56
CA GLN A 22 15.63 16.71 -7.14
C GLN A 22 14.32 16.94 -6.39
N MET A 23 13.41 17.73 -6.95
CA MET A 23 12.09 17.97 -6.36
C MET A 23 11.26 16.70 -6.26
N ALA A 24 11.28 15.85 -7.31
CA ALA A 24 10.64 14.56 -7.29
C ALA A 24 11.20 13.67 -6.18
N MET A 25 12.53 13.62 -6.03
CA MET A 25 13.20 12.84 -4.99
C MET A 25 12.79 13.29 -3.58
N PHE A 26 12.82 14.59 -3.28
CA PHE A 26 12.43 15.10 -1.96
C PHE A 26 10.98 14.78 -1.63
N THR A 27 10.09 14.99 -2.61
CA THR A 27 8.67 14.73 -2.45
C THR A 27 8.38 13.25 -2.21
N GLN A 28 8.94 12.36 -3.03
CA GLN A 28 8.74 10.91 -2.90
C GLN A 28 9.30 10.35 -1.58
N GLN A 29 10.45 10.85 -1.12
CA GLN A 29 11.01 10.47 0.17
C GLN A 29 10.13 10.91 1.34
N ALA A 30 9.56 12.11 1.26
CA ALA A 30 8.61 12.61 2.25
C ALA A 30 7.33 11.76 2.28
N GLU A 31 6.70 11.53 1.13
CA GLU A 31 5.52 10.67 1.00
C GLU A 31 5.78 9.28 1.58
N GLN A 32 6.89 8.64 1.20
CA GLN A 32 7.25 7.32 1.69
C GLN A 32 7.40 7.26 3.21
N LYS A 33 8.03 8.27 3.82
CA LYS A 33 8.15 8.35 5.27
C LYS A 33 6.79 8.49 5.95
N ILE A 34 5.93 9.38 5.43
CA ILE A 34 4.59 9.62 5.98
C ILE A 34 3.77 8.32 5.89
N TYR A 35 3.69 7.68 4.73
CA TYR A 35 2.90 6.47 4.52
C TYR A 35 3.41 5.27 5.33
N ASN A 36 4.71 5.17 5.55
CA ASN A 36 5.28 4.10 6.38
C ASN A 36 5.11 4.33 7.89
N THR A 37 4.91 5.60 8.30
CA THR A 37 4.82 5.94 9.72
C THR A 37 3.39 5.99 10.22
N VAL A 38 2.45 6.42 9.37
CA VAL A 38 1.06 6.67 9.78
C VAL A 38 0.11 5.74 9.05
N GLN A 39 -0.64 4.92 9.81
CA GLN A 39 -1.72 4.10 9.26
C GLN A 39 -2.99 4.94 9.09
N ILE A 40 -3.20 5.46 7.89
CA ILE A 40 -4.30 6.36 7.57
C ILE A 40 -5.44 5.56 6.93
N PRO A 41 -6.70 5.77 7.32
CA PRO A 41 -7.85 5.11 6.68
C PRO A 41 -7.94 5.33 5.17
N ALA A 42 -7.48 6.49 4.67
CA ALA A 42 -7.43 6.80 3.24
C ALA A 42 -6.49 5.87 2.44
N LEU A 43 -5.57 5.14 3.12
CA LEU A 43 -4.68 4.14 2.51
C LEU A 43 -5.30 2.73 2.51
N ARG A 44 -6.61 2.62 2.69
CA ARG A 44 -7.34 1.35 2.65
C ARG A 44 -8.16 1.26 1.40
N ARG A 45 -8.13 0.10 0.77
CA ARG A 45 -8.97 -0.23 -0.38
C ARG A 45 -9.70 -1.54 -0.16
N ASN A 46 -10.82 -1.68 -0.84
CA ASN A 46 -11.58 -2.90 -0.93
C ASN A 46 -11.68 -3.30 -2.39
N GLN A 47 -11.36 -4.55 -2.70
CA GLN A 47 -11.43 -5.07 -4.07
C GLN A 47 -12.00 -6.48 -4.07
N THR A 48 -12.89 -6.73 -5.02
CA THR A 48 -13.42 -8.06 -5.28
C THR A 48 -12.66 -8.73 -6.42
N GLY A 49 -12.63 -10.04 -6.39
CA GLY A 49 -12.01 -10.89 -7.40
C GLY A 49 -12.61 -12.29 -7.37
N ASN A 50 -12.05 -13.22 -8.13
CA ASN A 50 -12.52 -14.59 -8.15
C ASN A 50 -11.39 -15.58 -7.95
N LEU A 51 -11.64 -16.59 -7.13
CA LEU A 51 -10.80 -17.79 -7.07
C LEU A 51 -11.05 -18.66 -8.28
N THR A 52 -10.01 -19.28 -8.77
CA THR A 52 -10.11 -20.27 -9.84
C THR A 52 -10.29 -21.66 -9.26
N LEU A 53 -11.22 -22.45 -9.80
CA LEU A 53 -11.37 -23.87 -9.46
C LEU A 53 -10.01 -24.58 -9.55
N GLY A 54 -9.60 -25.24 -8.48
CA GLY A 54 -8.32 -25.94 -8.41
C GLY A 54 -7.09 -25.04 -8.26
N GLY A 55 -7.25 -23.72 -8.23
CA GLY A 55 -6.17 -22.75 -8.06
C GLY A 55 -5.81 -22.52 -6.59
N LYS A 56 -4.58 -22.87 -6.19
CA LYS A 56 -4.08 -22.64 -4.82
C LYS A 56 -3.62 -21.20 -4.58
N TYR A 57 -3.46 -20.42 -5.63
CA TYR A 57 -2.87 -19.10 -5.56
C TYR A 57 -3.87 -18.04 -6.00
N LEU A 58 -3.96 -16.97 -5.23
CA LEU A 58 -4.73 -15.77 -5.55
C LEU A 58 -3.76 -14.61 -5.72
N ILE A 59 -3.69 -14.07 -6.94
CA ILE A 59 -2.86 -12.89 -7.23
C ILE A 59 -3.54 -11.68 -6.62
N TYR A 60 -2.77 -10.87 -5.88
CA TYR A 60 -3.27 -9.64 -5.32
C TYR A 60 -2.99 -8.42 -6.22
N PRO A 61 -3.66 -7.28 -5.97
CA PRO A 61 -3.49 -6.06 -6.75
C PRO A 61 -2.04 -5.57 -6.75
N THR A 62 -1.62 -4.92 -7.83
CA THR A 62 -0.24 -4.41 -7.99
C THR A 62 0.13 -3.30 -7.00
N ASP A 63 -0.87 -2.64 -6.40
CA ASP A 63 -0.72 -1.62 -5.37
C ASP A 63 -0.85 -2.16 -3.94
N PHE A 64 -0.94 -3.50 -3.79
CA PHE A 64 -1.05 -4.18 -2.50
C PHE A 64 0.17 -3.95 -1.62
N LEU A 65 -0.08 -3.61 -0.35
CA LEU A 65 0.95 -3.45 0.66
C LEU A 65 0.80 -4.45 1.81
N TYR A 66 -0.39 -4.56 2.39
CA TYR A 66 -0.71 -5.52 3.45
C TYR A 66 -2.22 -5.77 3.55
N THR A 67 -2.59 -6.94 4.07
CA THR A 67 -3.99 -7.37 4.20
C THR A 67 -4.58 -6.95 5.54
N PHE A 68 -5.79 -6.40 5.52
CA PHE A 68 -6.65 -6.29 6.70
C PHE A 68 -7.55 -7.52 6.84
N SER A 69 -8.23 -7.89 5.76
CA SER A 69 -9.07 -9.10 5.72
C SER A 69 -9.19 -9.63 4.29
N LEU A 70 -9.35 -10.94 4.20
CA LEU A 70 -9.70 -11.65 2.98
C LEU A 70 -10.91 -12.53 3.29
N ALA A 71 -11.96 -12.42 2.49
CA ALA A 71 -13.17 -13.20 2.63
C ALA A 71 -13.54 -13.91 1.34
N VAL A 72 -14.14 -15.08 1.47
CA VAL A 72 -14.85 -15.77 0.39
C VAL A 72 -16.33 -15.43 0.51
N ILE A 73 -16.97 -15.14 -0.60
CA ILE A 73 -18.39 -14.83 -0.71
C ILE A 73 -19.08 -16.02 -1.36
N ASP A 74 -20.09 -16.56 -0.70
CA ASP A 74 -20.88 -17.66 -1.26
C ASP A 74 -21.95 -17.16 -2.26
N ALA A 75 -22.63 -18.09 -2.93
CA ALA A 75 -23.68 -17.75 -3.90
C ALA A 75 -24.91 -17.03 -3.27
N GLN A 76 -25.03 -17.04 -1.96
CA GLN A 76 -26.07 -16.37 -1.19
C GLN A 76 -25.64 -14.98 -0.69
N GLY A 77 -24.37 -14.60 -0.93
CA GLY A 77 -23.79 -13.35 -0.49
C GLY A 77 -23.29 -13.36 0.97
N ASN A 78 -23.12 -14.54 1.57
CA ASN A 78 -22.55 -14.63 2.93
C ASN A 78 -21.02 -14.60 2.86
N TYR A 79 -20.42 -13.88 3.79
CA TYR A 79 -18.99 -13.72 3.92
C TYR A 79 -18.38 -14.74 4.87
N THR A 80 -17.40 -15.49 4.40
CA THR A 80 -16.53 -16.33 5.22
C THR A 80 -15.13 -15.74 5.24
N TYR A 81 -14.75 -15.14 6.37
CA TYR A 81 -13.42 -14.53 6.51
C TYR A 81 -12.36 -15.62 6.70
N LEU A 82 -11.31 -15.57 5.88
CA LEU A 82 -10.20 -16.50 5.92
C LEU A 82 -9.24 -16.11 7.05
N LEU A 83 -8.69 -17.11 7.72
CA LEU A 83 -7.67 -16.90 8.75
C LEU A 83 -6.28 -16.85 8.12
N ASN A 84 -5.52 -15.81 8.45
CA ASN A 84 -4.11 -15.73 8.05
C ASN A 84 -3.30 -16.80 8.79
N LYS A 85 -2.54 -17.57 8.03
CA LYS A 85 -1.66 -18.63 8.52
C LYS A 85 -0.32 -18.59 7.78
N ASP A 86 0.70 -19.16 8.41
CA ASP A 86 1.97 -19.39 7.75
C ASP A 86 1.84 -20.33 6.56
N VAL A 87 2.66 -20.12 5.52
CA VAL A 87 2.67 -20.94 4.30
C VAL A 87 2.91 -22.40 4.61
N ASN A 88 3.80 -22.72 5.58
CA ASN A 88 4.09 -24.09 5.95
C ASN A 88 2.88 -24.76 6.59
N PHE A 89 2.14 -24.04 7.45
CA PHE A 89 0.88 -24.54 8.01
C PHE A 89 -0.11 -24.92 6.90
N ILE A 90 -0.31 -24.06 5.91
CA ILE A 90 -1.25 -24.34 4.81
C ILE A 90 -0.81 -25.54 3.99
N ARG A 91 0.48 -25.69 3.73
CA ARG A 91 1.05 -26.83 3.01
C ARG A 91 0.92 -28.13 3.78
N GLU A 92 1.11 -28.11 5.09
CA GLU A 92 0.95 -29.27 5.95
C GLU A 92 -0.51 -29.66 6.16
N ALA A 93 -1.39 -28.68 6.35
CA ALA A 93 -2.83 -28.94 6.53
C ALA A 93 -3.51 -29.42 5.25
N TYR A 94 -3.02 -28.97 4.07
CA TYR A 94 -3.63 -29.28 2.76
C TYR A 94 -2.58 -29.78 1.77
N PRO A 95 -1.91 -30.94 2.04
CA PRO A 95 -0.75 -31.40 1.28
C PRO A 95 -1.07 -31.97 -0.08
N GLY A 96 -2.29 -32.44 -0.31
CA GLY A 96 -2.66 -33.20 -1.50
C GLY A 96 -3.53 -32.44 -2.49
N PRO A 97 -3.54 -32.85 -3.76
CA PRO A 97 -4.43 -32.28 -4.78
C PRO A 97 -5.92 -32.58 -4.51
N THR A 98 -6.20 -33.55 -3.63
CA THR A 98 -7.56 -33.93 -3.19
C THR A 98 -8.05 -33.13 -2.00
N SER A 99 -7.20 -32.31 -1.38
CA SER A 99 -7.58 -31.44 -0.27
C SER A 99 -8.28 -30.18 -0.83
N THR A 100 -9.49 -30.38 -1.36
CA THR A 100 -10.32 -29.34 -2.00
C THR A 100 -11.52 -29.01 -1.12
N GLY A 101 -12.03 -27.79 -1.26
CA GLY A 101 -13.20 -27.29 -0.55
C GLY A 101 -13.28 -25.77 -0.53
N THR A 102 -14.27 -25.26 0.18
CA THR A 102 -14.34 -23.79 0.43
C THR A 102 -13.13 -23.35 1.24
N PRO A 103 -12.34 -22.38 0.78
CA PRO A 103 -11.17 -21.89 1.50
C PRO A 103 -11.52 -21.34 2.88
N VAL A 104 -10.65 -21.59 3.85
CA VAL A 104 -10.76 -21.10 5.24
C VAL A 104 -9.46 -20.46 5.75
N HIS A 105 -8.35 -20.70 5.07
CA HIS A 105 -7.04 -20.16 5.41
C HIS A 105 -6.38 -19.49 4.20
N TYR A 106 -5.57 -18.47 4.47
CA TYR A 106 -4.68 -17.88 3.47
C TYR A 106 -3.33 -17.57 4.11
N GLY A 107 -2.31 -17.44 3.30
CA GLY A 107 -0.99 -16.97 3.70
C GLY A 107 -0.35 -16.14 2.59
N ILE A 108 0.56 -15.24 2.95
CA ILE A 108 1.36 -14.49 1.98
C ILE A 108 2.41 -15.45 1.44
N PHE A 109 2.31 -15.81 0.14
CA PHE A 109 3.20 -16.77 -0.47
C PHE A 109 4.49 -16.13 -0.99
N ASP A 110 4.33 -15.06 -1.75
CA ASP A 110 5.44 -14.26 -2.30
C ASP A 110 4.99 -12.78 -2.45
N ASP A 111 5.70 -12.00 -3.24
CA ASP A 111 5.42 -10.59 -3.51
C ASP A 111 4.25 -10.35 -4.49
N THR A 112 3.61 -11.42 -4.98
CA THR A 112 2.54 -11.33 -5.99
C THR A 112 1.27 -12.08 -5.62
N ALA A 113 1.33 -13.07 -4.70
CA ALA A 113 0.23 -14.00 -4.48
C ALA A 113 0.07 -14.45 -3.03
N PHE A 114 -1.20 -14.70 -2.67
CA PHE A 114 -1.56 -15.49 -1.51
C PHE A 114 -1.59 -16.97 -1.86
N ILE A 115 -1.23 -17.83 -0.93
CA ILE A 115 -1.59 -19.24 -0.94
C ILE A 115 -2.90 -19.43 -0.17
N ILE A 116 -3.82 -20.22 -0.72
CA ILE A 116 -5.16 -20.46 -0.19
C ILE A 116 -5.29 -21.93 0.22
N GLY A 117 -5.97 -22.19 1.29
CA GLY A 117 -6.26 -23.56 1.75
C GLY A 117 -7.60 -23.71 2.45
N PRO A 118 -8.30 -24.83 2.17
CA PRO A 118 -8.07 -25.85 1.15
C PRO A 118 -8.10 -25.29 -0.27
N THR A 119 -7.65 -26.08 -1.25
CA THR A 119 -7.72 -25.70 -2.66
C THR A 119 -9.19 -25.51 -3.07
N PRO A 120 -9.57 -24.39 -3.71
CA PRO A 120 -10.94 -24.11 -4.09
C PRO A 120 -11.56 -25.22 -4.97
N ASP A 121 -12.72 -25.72 -4.58
CA ASP A 121 -13.51 -26.70 -5.31
C ASP A 121 -14.57 -26.07 -6.23
N ALA A 122 -14.62 -24.73 -6.26
CA ALA A 122 -15.45 -23.95 -7.17
C ALA A 122 -14.78 -22.59 -7.45
N ALA A 123 -15.35 -21.82 -8.37
CA ALA A 123 -15.02 -20.42 -8.55
C ALA A 123 -15.78 -19.59 -7.49
N TYR A 124 -15.10 -19.24 -6.43
CA TYR A 124 -15.65 -18.39 -5.37
C TYR A 124 -15.32 -16.94 -5.64
N GLU A 125 -16.28 -16.06 -5.40
CA GLU A 125 -15.99 -14.63 -5.27
C GLU A 125 -15.22 -14.37 -3.97
N VAL A 126 -14.26 -13.45 -4.02
CA VAL A 126 -13.48 -13.04 -2.86
C VAL A 126 -13.47 -11.54 -2.73
N GLU A 127 -13.40 -11.06 -1.49
CA GLU A 127 -13.22 -9.67 -1.16
C GLU A 127 -11.93 -9.50 -0.35
N LEU A 128 -11.04 -8.66 -0.87
CA LEU A 128 -9.80 -8.28 -0.22
C LEU A 128 -9.90 -6.84 0.30
N HIS A 129 -9.83 -6.66 1.60
CA HIS A 129 -9.65 -5.38 2.25
C HIS A 129 -8.17 -5.24 2.63
N TYR A 130 -7.48 -4.24 2.06
CA TYR A 130 -6.04 -4.13 2.12
C TYR A 130 -5.55 -2.68 2.22
N GLY A 131 -4.34 -2.51 2.74
CA GLY A 131 -3.59 -1.27 2.63
C GLY A 131 -2.88 -1.21 1.27
N TYR A 132 -2.96 -0.06 0.61
CA TYR A 132 -2.30 0.15 -0.67
C TYR A 132 -1.28 1.29 -0.58
N TYR A 133 -0.32 1.29 -1.51
CA TYR A 133 0.61 2.39 -1.68
C TYR A 133 0.05 3.36 -2.73
N PRO A 134 -0.28 4.60 -2.37
CA PRO A 134 -0.87 5.55 -3.31
C PRO A 134 0.14 5.99 -4.36
N GLU A 135 -0.36 6.39 -5.52
CA GLU A 135 0.43 7.06 -6.53
C GLU A 135 1.02 8.37 -5.96
N THR A 136 2.28 8.65 -6.30
CA THR A 136 2.96 9.86 -5.83
C THR A 136 2.32 11.12 -6.44
N ILE A 137 2.29 12.22 -5.66
CA ILE A 137 1.82 13.53 -6.14
C ILE A 137 2.62 14.03 -7.34
N VAL A 138 3.86 13.56 -7.50
CA VAL A 138 4.73 13.89 -8.64
C VAL A 138 4.10 13.45 -9.96
N THR A 139 3.48 12.27 -9.98
CA THR A 139 2.82 11.71 -11.18
C THR A 139 1.35 12.09 -11.24
N ALA A 140 0.64 11.99 -10.12
CA ALA A 140 -0.79 12.26 -10.04
C ALA A 140 -1.13 13.76 -10.12
N GLY A 141 -0.17 14.65 -9.82
CA GLY A 141 -0.37 16.09 -9.76
C GLY A 141 -1.05 16.56 -8.47
N THR A 142 -2.05 15.82 -7.98
CA THR A 142 -2.74 16.01 -6.69
C THR A 142 -2.91 14.67 -6.01
N THR A 143 -2.87 14.65 -4.67
CA THR A 143 -3.13 13.46 -3.86
C THR A 143 -3.90 13.85 -2.60
N TRP A 144 -4.55 12.88 -1.97
CA TRP A 144 -5.19 13.09 -0.68
C TRP A 144 -4.25 13.75 0.36
N LEU A 145 -2.98 13.35 0.39
CA LEU A 145 -1.99 13.93 1.29
C LEU A 145 -1.75 15.42 0.98
N GLY A 146 -1.67 15.79 -0.30
CA GLY A 146 -1.53 17.17 -0.72
C GLY A 146 -2.77 18.03 -0.47
N ASP A 147 -3.95 17.44 -0.50
CA ASP A 147 -5.22 18.17 -0.36
C ASP A 147 -5.63 18.33 1.12
N GLU A 148 -5.46 17.29 1.94
CA GLU A 148 -5.94 17.28 3.32
C GLU A 148 -4.82 17.56 4.36
N PHE A 149 -3.55 17.27 4.03
CA PHE A 149 -2.40 17.40 4.92
C PHE A 149 -1.19 18.04 4.22
N ASP A 150 -1.44 19.13 3.52
CA ASP A 150 -0.45 19.84 2.72
C ASP A 150 0.76 20.31 3.55
N SER A 151 0.55 20.75 4.79
CA SER A 151 1.63 21.15 5.67
C SER A 151 2.55 19.99 6.07
N ALA A 152 2.01 18.77 6.25
CA ALA A 152 2.83 17.60 6.54
C ALA A 152 3.69 17.21 5.34
N LEU A 153 3.12 17.26 4.13
CA LEU A 153 3.85 16.99 2.90
C LEU A 153 4.94 18.02 2.65
N LEU A 154 4.62 19.33 2.80
CA LEU A 154 5.57 20.42 2.64
C LEU A 154 6.73 20.30 3.63
N ASN A 155 6.45 20.15 4.92
CA ASN A 155 7.49 20.02 5.93
C ASN A 155 8.35 18.77 5.71
N GLY A 156 7.75 17.65 5.36
CA GLY A 156 8.48 16.43 5.01
C GLY A 156 9.44 16.64 3.83
N ALA A 157 8.98 17.28 2.76
CA ALA A 157 9.81 17.58 1.60
C ALA A 157 10.89 18.63 1.90
N LEU A 158 10.60 19.63 2.73
CA LEU A 158 11.59 20.61 3.20
C LEU A 158 12.71 19.96 4.01
N VAL A 159 12.41 19.01 4.89
CA VAL A 159 13.43 18.25 5.62
C VAL A 159 14.42 17.59 4.66
N GLU A 160 13.92 16.96 3.58
CA GLU A 160 14.79 16.31 2.59
C GLU A 160 15.58 17.33 1.75
N ALA A 161 14.95 18.42 1.35
CA ALA A 161 15.63 19.51 0.63
C ALA A 161 16.76 20.15 1.46
N ILE A 162 16.50 20.48 2.74
CA ILE A 162 17.50 21.05 3.65
C ILE A 162 18.64 20.07 3.90
N ARG A 163 18.37 18.78 4.07
CA ARG A 163 19.40 17.74 4.17
C ARG A 163 20.27 17.67 2.90
N PHE A 164 19.65 17.81 1.74
CA PHE A 164 20.35 17.80 0.47
C PHE A 164 21.34 18.96 0.33
N ILE A 165 20.95 20.17 0.72
CA ILE A 165 21.82 21.35 0.69
C ILE A 165 22.79 21.41 1.87
N LYS A 166 22.82 20.38 2.73
CA LYS A 166 23.65 20.32 3.97
C LYS A 166 23.37 21.51 4.90
N GLY A 167 22.10 21.85 5.04
CA GLY A 167 21.64 22.89 5.96
C GLY A 167 21.99 22.59 7.42
N GLU A 168 21.98 23.61 8.25
CA GLU A 168 22.26 23.51 9.68
C GLU A 168 21.29 22.50 10.34
N PRO A 169 21.78 21.68 11.32
CA PRO A 169 20.93 20.70 12.02
C PRO A 169 19.70 21.32 12.68
N ASP A 170 19.80 22.57 13.15
CA ASP A 170 18.71 23.29 13.76
C ASP A 170 17.59 23.62 12.77
N MET A 171 17.92 23.87 11.51
CA MET A 171 16.92 24.06 10.44
C MET A 171 16.17 22.77 10.13
N VAL A 172 16.82 21.62 10.15
CA VAL A 172 16.14 20.32 9.99
C VAL A 172 15.19 20.06 11.16
N ALA A 173 15.59 20.36 12.39
CA ALA A 173 14.77 20.16 13.57
C ALA A 173 13.51 21.05 13.61
N LEU A 174 13.53 22.20 12.92
CA LEU A 174 12.38 23.11 12.84
C LEU A 174 11.19 22.50 12.06
N TYR A 175 11.47 21.63 11.09
CA TYR A 175 10.46 21.06 10.18
C TYR A 175 10.13 19.56 10.46
N GLN A 176 10.75 18.95 11.47
CA GLN A 176 10.44 17.59 11.94
C GLN A 176 9.28 17.60 12.93
#